data_cd2c0095c5c74f502c14b3a956576090
#
_entry.id   cd2c0095c5c74f502c14b3a956576090
#
_cell.length_a   1.000
_cell.length_b   1.000
_cell.length_c   1.000
_cell.angle_alpha   90.00
_cell.angle_beta   90.00
_cell.angle_gamma   90.00
#
_symmetry.space_group_name_H-M   'P 1'
#
loop_
_entity.id
_entity.type
_entity.pdbx_description
1 polymer ?
#
loop_
_entity_poly.entity_id
_entity_poly.type
_entity_poly.pdbx_seq_one_letter_code
_entity_poly.pdbx_strand_id
1 'polypeptide(L)'
;MVDAVAATVGNGQVIDALEYDFSAGQMVTIGASANASVAFPQGYTVAVITPNTNCWYAVGTSAAAHTSGSDYLAAGVKWKVKFPANGTISVIQDSAGGFLSVVPARQFPV
;
A
#
# COMPACT_ATOMS: atom_id res chain seq x y z
N MET A 1 -19.44 -8.53 19.64
CA MET A 1 -18.26 -7.69 19.50
C MET A 1 -17.56 -7.97 18.19
N VAL A 2 -17.25 -6.96 17.52
CA VAL A 2 -16.55 -7.06 16.26
C VAL A 2 -15.05 -7.18 16.51
N ASP A 3 -14.34 -7.92 15.70
CA ASP A 3 -12.90 -7.97 15.84
C ASP A 3 -12.23 -6.72 15.25
N ALA A 4 -10.90 -6.66 15.34
CA ALA A 4 -10.13 -5.49 14.99
C ALA A 4 -10.07 -5.23 13.47
N VAL A 5 -10.44 -6.18 12.63
CA VAL A 5 -10.24 -6.06 11.18
C VAL A 5 -11.52 -5.78 10.42
N ALA A 6 -12.67 -6.07 10.99
CA ALA A 6 -13.92 -5.90 10.28
C ALA A 6 -15.07 -5.67 11.25
N ALA A 7 -16.08 -4.98 10.77
CA ALA A 7 -17.35 -4.80 11.44
C ALA A 7 -18.45 -5.41 10.56
N THR A 8 -19.56 -5.75 11.16
CA THR A 8 -20.71 -6.22 10.40
C THR A 8 -21.83 -5.17 10.41
N VAL A 9 -22.52 -5.04 9.31
CA VAL A 9 -23.74 -4.24 9.23
C VAL A 9 -24.95 -5.11 9.54
N GLY A 10 -26.13 -4.51 9.67
CA GLY A 10 -27.34 -5.20 10.12
C GLY A 10 -27.75 -6.41 9.30
N ASN A 11 -27.32 -6.50 8.04
CA ASN A 11 -27.59 -7.66 7.16
C ASN A 11 -26.51 -8.74 7.21
N GLY A 12 -25.54 -8.62 8.12
CA GLY A 12 -24.45 -9.58 8.25
C GLY A 12 -23.29 -9.34 7.32
N GLN A 13 -23.35 -8.34 6.47
CA GLN A 13 -22.24 -8.00 5.58
C GLN A 13 -21.04 -7.47 6.36
N VAL A 14 -19.85 -7.98 6.03
CA VAL A 14 -18.60 -7.54 6.66
C VAL A 14 -18.08 -6.30 5.94
N ILE A 15 -17.69 -5.30 6.72
CA ILE A 15 -17.05 -4.08 6.20
C ILE A 15 -15.66 -3.93 6.80
N ASP A 16 -14.76 -3.25 6.08
CA ASP A 16 -13.43 -2.96 6.58
C ASP A 16 -13.48 -2.04 7.79
N ALA A 17 -12.73 -2.40 8.84
CA ALA A 17 -12.54 -1.57 10.02
C ALA A 17 -11.18 -0.88 9.97
N LEU A 18 -10.85 -0.25 8.85
CA LEU A 18 -9.60 0.47 8.63
C LEU A 18 -9.81 1.96 8.75
N GLU A 19 -8.87 2.62 9.40
CA GLU A 19 -8.79 4.07 9.44
C GLU A 19 -7.64 4.53 8.54
N TYR A 20 -7.98 5.22 7.46
CA TYR A 20 -6.97 5.76 6.55
C TYR A 20 -6.43 7.07 7.09
N ASP A 21 -5.11 7.19 7.12
CA ASP A 21 -4.43 8.41 7.55
C ASP A 21 -3.89 9.14 6.32
N PHE A 22 -4.71 10.04 5.78
CA PHE A 22 -4.34 10.79 4.58
C PHE A 22 -3.21 11.77 4.84
N SER A 23 -3.02 12.21 6.08
CA SER A 23 -1.93 13.11 6.43
C SER A 23 -0.56 12.42 6.38
N ALA A 24 -0.53 11.10 6.52
CA ALA A 24 0.67 10.28 6.40
C ALA A 24 0.84 9.70 4.99
N GLY A 25 0.01 10.10 4.04
CA GLY A 25 0.10 9.65 2.65
C GLY A 25 1.42 10.08 2.00
N GLN A 26 1.92 9.25 1.10
CA GLN A 26 3.16 9.50 0.39
C GLN A 26 2.96 9.32 -1.11
N MET A 27 3.76 10.03 -1.88
CA MET A 27 3.82 9.89 -3.33
C MET A 27 5.21 9.35 -3.68
N VAL A 28 5.26 8.15 -4.27
CA VAL A 28 6.51 7.51 -4.65
C VAL A 28 6.67 7.62 -6.17
N THR A 29 7.81 8.10 -6.62
CA THR A 29 8.09 8.20 -8.06
C THR A 29 8.25 6.81 -8.65
N ILE A 30 7.52 6.53 -9.73
CA ILE A 30 7.68 5.33 -10.55
C ILE A 30 8.63 5.68 -11.67
N GLY A 31 9.81 5.08 -11.68
CA GLY A 31 10.84 5.36 -12.66
C GLY A 31 11.57 4.12 -13.10
N ALA A 32 12.61 4.30 -13.93
CA ALA A 32 13.41 3.21 -14.48
C ALA A 32 14.25 2.50 -13.40
N SER A 33 14.48 3.15 -12.27
CA SER A 33 15.13 2.55 -11.11
C SER A 33 14.12 2.43 -9.97
N ALA A 34 14.29 1.43 -9.12
CA ALA A 34 13.40 1.22 -7.98
C ALA A 34 13.49 2.40 -7.01
N ASN A 35 12.34 2.90 -6.61
CA ASN A 35 12.20 3.93 -5.57
C ASN A 35 11.33 3.38 -4.46
N ALA A 36 11.55 3.83 -3.24
CA ALA A 36 10.80 3.36 -2.09
C ALA A 36 10.18 4.52 -1.32
N SER A 37 9.07 4.24 -0.66
CA SER A 37 8.51 5.14 0.33
C SER A 37 9.46 5.29 1.51
N VAL A 38 9.26 6.34 2.31
CA VAL A 38 9.84 6.41 3.64
C VAL A 38 9.16 5.32 4.49
N ALA A 39 9.90 4.77 5.45
CA ALA A 39 9.34 3.77 6.36
C ALA A 39 8.14 4.33 7.12
N PHE A 40 7.06 3.55 7.19
CA PHE A 40 5.88 3.97 7.94
C PHE A 40 6.08 3.70 9.43
N PRO A 41 5.58 4.59 10.30
CA PRO A 41 5.73 4.40 11.74
C PRO A 41 5.00 3.16 12.24
N GLN A 42 5.37 2.72 13.41
CA GLN A 42 4.71 1.60 14.09
C GLN A 42 3.21 1.90 14.23
N GLY A 43 2.40 0.88 14.04
CA GLY A 43 0.95 1.00 14.06
C GLY A 43 0.32 1.04 12.67
N TYR A 44 1.09 1.34 11.64
CA TYR A 44 0.65 1.25 10.25
C TYR A 44 1.21 -0.01 9.63
N THR A 45 0.34 -0.94 9.32
CA THR A 45 0.74 -2.23 8.72
C THR A 45 0.02 -2.52 7.41
N VAL A 46 -0.85 -1.62 7.01
CA VAL A 46 -1.63 -1.73 5.78
C VAL A 46 -1.63 -0.39 5.07
N ALA A 47 -1.60 -0.41 3.75
CA ALA A 47 -1.74 0.80 2.95
C ALA A 47 -2.54 0.50 1.69
N VAL A 48 -3.20 1.53 1.17
CA VAL A 48 -3.80 1.49 -0.16
C VAL A 48 -2.83 2.16 -1.12
N ILE A 49 -2.45 1.46 -2.16
CA ILE A 49 -1.56 1.97 -3.19
C ILE A 49 -2.32 2.11 -4.50
N THR A 50 -2.06 3.20 -5.21
CA THR A 50 -2.71 3.48 -6.49
C THR A 50 -1.67 4.10 -7.43
N PRO A 51 -1.23 3.39 -8.47
CA PRO A 51 -0.32 3.96 -9.45
C PRO A 51 -1.09 4.69 -10.56
N ASN A 52 -0.44 5.64 -11.20
CA ASN A 52 -0.99 6.26 -12.42
C ASN A 52 -0.36 5.70 -13.70
N THR A 53 0.53 4.73 -13.57
CA THR A 53 1.13 4.00 -14.68
C THR A 53 1.40 2.56 -14.25
N ASN A 54 1.53 1.65 -15.20
CA ASN A 54 1.81 0.24 -14.87
C ASN A 54 3.16 0.11 -14.20
N CYS A 55 3.24 -0.69 -13.15
CA CYS A 55 4.47 -0.83 -12.37
C CYS A 55 4.58 -2.20 -11.71
N TRP A 56 5.74 -2.45 -11.14
CA TRP A 56 6.03 -3.59 -10.27
C TRP A 56 6.30 -3.06 -8.88
N TYR A 57 5.83 -3.73 -7.85
CA TYR A 57 6.03 -3.27 -6.48
C TYR A 57 6.50 -4.40 -5.57
N ALA A 58 7.17 -4.01 -4.48
CA ALA A 58 7.60 -4.92 -3.42
C ALA A 58 7.42 -4.24 -2.07
N VAL A 59 7.25 -5.03 -1.04
CA VAL A 59 6.96 -4.55 0.32
C VAL A 59 7.92 -5.24 1.29
N GLY A 60 8.43 -4.51 2.26
CA GLY A 60 9.32 -5.05 3.27
C GLY A 60 10.03 -3.95 4.05
N THR A 61 10.95 -4.31 4.92
CA THR A 61 11.71 -3.33 5.70
C THR A 61 12.81 -2.66 4.88
N SER A 62 13.26 -3.31 3.80
CA SER A 62 14.24 -2.76 2.86
C SER A 62 13.84 -3.21 1.46
N ALA A 63 12.59 -2.94 1.09
CA ALA A 63 12.03 -3.43 -0.16
C ALA A 63 12.70 -2.80 -1.37
N ALA A 64 12.95 -3.61 -2.40
CA ALA A 64 13.44 -3.15 -3.69
C ALA A 64 12.65 -3.88 -4.78
N ALA A 65 11.85 -3.14 -5.55
CA ALA A 65 11.06 -3.70 -6.63
C ALA A 65 11.96 -4.09 -7.81
N HIS A 66 11.58 -5.17 -8.49
CA HIS A 66 12.27 -5.67 -9.67
C HIS A 66 11.28 -5.88 -10.79
N THR A 67 11.62 -5.44 -11.98
CA THR A 67 10.84 -5.74 -13.19
C THR A 67 10.79 -7.25 -13.39
N SER A 68 9.58 -7.77 -13.58
CA SER A 68 9.31 -9.20 -13.77
C SER A 68 9.66 -10.08 -12.56
N GLY A 69 10.08 -9.49 -11.44
CA GLY A 69 10.44 -10.25 -10.24
C GLY A 69 9.62 -9.86 -9.00
N SER A 70 8.81 -8.83 -9.10
CA SER A 70 7.94 -8.34 -8.05
C SER A 70 6.47 -8.48 -8.49
N ASP A 71 5.55 -8.02 -7.66
CA ASP A 71 4.13 -8.06 -8.02
C ASP A 71 3.80 -6.94 -9.00
N TYR A 72 3.00 -7.27 -10.00
CA TYR A 72 2.55 -6.33 -11.02
C TYR A 72 1.32 -5.57 -10.54
N LEU A 73 1.28 -4.27 -10.82
CA LEU A 73 0.15 -3.42 -10.49
C LEU A 73 -0.17 -2.53 -11.69
N ALA A 74 -1.39 -2.67 -12.22
CA ALA A 74 -1.84 -1.89 -13.37
C ALA A 74 -2.22 -0.47 -12.99
N ALA A 75 -2.06 0.46 -13.91
CA ALA A 75 -2.41 1.85 -13.72
C ALA A 75 -3.87 2.01 -13.29
N GLY A 76 -4.10 2.84 -12.28
CA GLY A 76 -5.44 3.17 -11.79
C GLY A 76 -6.07 2.14 -10.86
N VAL A 77 -5.40 1.01 -10.61
CA VAL A 77 -5.92 -0.02 -9.71
C VAL A 77 -5.58 0.35 -8.27
N LYS A 78 -6.58 0.39 -7.41
CA LYS A 78 -6.39 0.53 -5.97
C LYS A 78 -6.14 -0.84 -5.37
N TRP A 79 -5.06 -0.98 -4.65
CA TRP A 79 -4.66 -2.25 -4.08
C TRP A 79 -4.28 -2.07 -2.61
N LYS A 80 -4.79 -2.95 -1.76
CA LYS A 80 -4.40 -2.98 -0.35
C LYS A 80 -3.20 -3.89 -0.19
N VAL A 81 -2.18 -3.39 0.48
CA VAL A 81 -0.98 -4.16 0.80
C VAL A 81 -0.74 -4.15 2.30
N LYS A 82 -0.20 -5.24 2.79
CA LYS A 82 0.21 -5.37 4.19
C LYS A 82 1.73 -5.35 4.24
N PHE A 83 2.29 -4.68 5.25
CA PHE A 83 3.73 -4.56 5.40
C PHE A 83 4.13 -4.67 6.87
N PRO A 84 5.40 -5.05 7.15
CA PRO A 84 5.88 -5.17 8.52
C PRO A 84 6.03 -3.79 9.18
N ALA A 85 6.20 -3.78 10.50
CA ALA A 85 6.51 -2.55 11.22
C ALA A 85 7.77 -1.91 10.62
N ASN A 86 7.75 -0.58 10.47
CA ASN A 86 8.79 0.19 9.77
C ASN A 86 8.98 -0.24 8.31
N GLY A 87 7.93 -0.78 7.70
CA GLY A 87 7.97 -1.24 6.33
C GLY A 87 8.03 -0.10 5.32
N THR A 88 8.54 -0.43 4.14
CA THR A 88 8.57 0.45 2.98
C THR A 88 7.90 -0.23 1.81
N ILE A 89 7.43 0.56 0.86
CA ILE A 89 6.88 0.08 -0.40
C ILE A 89 7.77 0.60 -1.51
N SER A 90 8.35 -0.32 -2.28
CA SER A 90 9.21 0.02 -3.42
C SER A 90 8.45 -0.22 -4.72
N VAL A 91 8.75 0.59 -5.72
CA VAL A 91 8.09 0.51 -7.02
C VAL A 91 9.09 0.78 -8.14
N ILE A 92 8.90 0.11 -9.26
CA ILE A 92 9.67 0.34 -10.49
C ILE A 92 8.71 0.32 -11.68
N GLN A 93 8.99 1.12 -12.69
CA GLN A 93 8.15 1.18 -13.89
C GLN A 93 8.16 -0.13 -14.68
N ASP A 94 7.06 -0.39 -15.37
CA ASP A 94 7.01 -1.43 -16.40
C ASP A 94 7.58 -0.89 -17.72
N SER A 95 6.98 0.16 -18.27
CA SER A 95 7.45 0.77 -19.52
C SER A 95 7.48 2.30 -19.47
N ALA A 96 6.72 2.91 -18.59
CA ALA A 96 6.63 4.37 -18.47
C ALA A 96 6.63 4.79 -17.02
N GLY A 97 7.18 5.96 -16.73
CA GLY A 97 7.24 6.54 -15.40
C GLY A 97 5.94 7.19 -14.97
N GLY A 98 5.80 7.40 -13.68
CA GLY A 98 4.65 8.05 -13.10
C GLY A 98 4.79 8.17 -11.58
N PHE A 99 3.67 8.05 -10.88
CA PHE A 99 3.63 8.14 -9.42
C PHE A 99 2.76 7.06 -8.82
N LEU A 100 3.17 6.59 -7.65
CA LEU A 100 2.40 5.70 -6.80
C LEU A 100 1.91 6.49 -5.58
N SER A 101 0.59 6.57 -5.43
CA SER A 101 -0.02 7.11 -4.22
C SER A 101 -0.06 6.01 -3.16
N VAL A 102 0.42 6.31 -1.96
CA VAL A 102 0.43 5.38 -0.83
C VAL A 102 -0.27 6.05 0.35
N VAL A 103 -1.38 5.49 0.79
CA VAL A 103 -2.13 5.99 1.94
C VAL A 103 -2.14 4.90 3.01
N PRO A 104 -1.44 5.10 4.13
CA PRO A 104 -1.41 4.11 5.20
C PRO A 104 -2.72 4.08 5.96
N ALA A 105 -2.99 2.94 6.59
CA ALA A 105 -4.18 2.74 7.38
C ALA A 105 -3.86 1.97 8.64
N ARG A 106 -4.67 2.18 9.68
CA ARG A 106 -4.63 1.41 10.92
C ARG A 106 -5.86 0.52 10.98
N GLN A 107 -5.71 -0.64 11.60
CA GLN A 107 -6.85 -1.42 12.00
C GLN A 107 -7.43 -0.87 13.30
N PHE A 108 -8.75 -0.71 13.34
CA PHE A 108 -9.39 -0.37 14.58
C PHE A 108 -9.41 -1.59 15.51
N PRO A 109 -9.02 -1.43 16.77
CA PRO A 109 -9.31 -2.42 17.78
C PRO A 109 -10.82 -2.38 18.08
N VAL A 110 -11.44 -3.50 18.01
CA VAL A 110 -12.89 -3.58 18.22
C VAL A 110 -13.20 -4.58 19.31
#